data_1d78778929c561d9a05373b7019b82ac
#
_entry.id   1d78778929c561d9a05373b7019b82ac
#
_cell.length_a   1.000
_cell.length_b   1.000
_cell.length_c   1.000
_cell.angle_alpha   90.00
_cell.angle_beta   90.00
_cell.angle_gamma   90.00
#
_symmetry.space_group_name_H-M   'P 1'
#
loop_
_entity.id
_entity.type
_entity.pdbx_description
1 polymer ?
#
loop_
_entity_poly.entity_id
_entity_poly.type
_entity_poly.pdbx_seq_one_letter_code
_entity_poly.pdbx_strand_id
1 'polypeptide(L)'
;MNADQMFANQFKNLSWQERMRIAAIPNSIKSDSYKYTHDSVYRDDVTAMFAYGLPRATGVITTVFGLQQIILDFLSKPLNQEDVDIFAKLLSVHFGDETFFNKPMWDKIVNECNGYIPVKIRALPEGIRVQGGITHYTVETDPKYPEFRQLASHVETILLHNW
;
A
#
# COMPACT_ATOMS: atom_id res chain seq x y z
N MET A 1 20.10 -17.60 16.44
CA MET A 1 18.89 -16.83 16.82
C MET A 1 17.82 -17.22 15.81
N ASN A 2 16.66 -17.71 16.26
CA ASN A 2 15.58 -18.08 15.34
C ASN A 2 14.82 -16.83 14.86
N ALA A 3 14.00 -16.96 13.81
CA ALA A 3 13.26 -15.84 13.22
C ALA A 3 12.36 -15.13 14.25
N ASP A 4 11.74 -15.87 15.17
CA ASP A 4 10.87 -15.31 16.21
C ASP A 4 11.65 -14.45 17.21
N GLN A 5 12.89 -14.85 17.54
CA GLN A 5 13.76 -14.06 18.41
C GLN A 5 14.29 -12.81 17.72
N MET A 6 14.58 -12.88 16.41
CA MET A 6 14.91 -11.69 15.62
C MET A 6 13.74 -10.70 15.58
N PHE A 7 12.54 -11.20 15.28
CA PHE A 7 11.33 -10.38 15.23
C PHE A 7 11.01 -9.73 16.58
N ALA A 8 11.03 -10.51 17.67
CA ALA A 8 10.82 -10.00 19.02
C ALA A 8 11.87 -8.96 19.45
N ASN A 9 13.12 -9.08 19.01
CA ASN A 9 14.19 -8.14 19.33
C ASN A 9 14.05 -6.81 18.55
N GLN A 10 13.56 -6.84 17.31
CA GLN A 10 13.34 -5.62 16.51
C GLN A 10 12.34 -4.67 17.18
N PHE A 11 11.29 -5.21 17.82
CA PHE A 11 10.26 -4.38 18.47
C PHE A 11 10.58 -4.01 19.92
N LYS A 12 11.65 -4.53 20.53
CA LYS A 12 12.05 -4.19 21.91
C LYS A 12 12.38 -2.71 22.09
N ASN A 13 12.88 -2.06 21.05
CA ASN A 13 13.27 -0.66 21.06
C ASN A 13 12.09 0.32 20.92
N LEU A 14 10.87 -0.18 20.67
CA LEU A 14 9.66 0.63 20.63
C LEU A 14 8.98 0.62 22.01
N SER A 15 8.70 1.82 22.52
CA SER A 15 7.89 1.98 23.73
C SER A 15 6.48 1.42 23.52
N TRP A 16 5.75 1.21 24.62
CA TRP A 16 4.37 0.74 24.55
C TRP A 16 3.48 1.77 23.81
N GLN A 17 3.68 3.07 24.04
CA GLN A 17 2.95 4.13 23.36
C GLN A 17 3.20 4.10 21.83
N GLU A 18 4.45 3.92 21.41
CA GLU A 18 4.78 3.79 19.99
C GLU A 18 4.11 2.58 19.34
N ARG A 19 4.08 1.43 20.02
CA ARG A 19 3.39 0.23 19.52
C ARG A 19 1.89 0.46 19.36
N MET A 20 1.25 1.10 20.32
CA MET A 20 -0.18 1.47 20.25
C MET A 20 -0.44 2.47 19.12
N ARG A 21 0.46 3.44 18.95
CA ARG A 21 0.37 4.41 17.86
C ARG A 21 0.49 3.74 16.49
N ILE A 22 1.46 2.83 16.31
CA ILE A 22 1.62 2.03 15.08
C ILE A 22 0.36 1.23 14.76
N ALA A 23 -0.29 0.66 15.76
CA ALA A 23 -1.55 -0.07 15.55
C ALA A 23 -2.68 0.84 15.04
N ALA A 24 -2.69 2.12 15.46
CA ALA A 24 -3.68 3.12 15.11
C ALA A 24 -3.43 3.82 13.75
N ILE A 25 -2.25 3.68 13.15
CA ILE A 25 -1.92 4.28 11.84
C ILE A 25 -2.92 3.84 10.79
N PRO A 26 -3.42 4.74 9.91
CA PRO A 26 -4.28 4.39 8.79
C PRO A 26 -3.69 3.25 7.94
N ASN A 27 -4.54 2.34 7.50
CA ASN A 27 -4.10 1.18 6.74
C ASN A 27 -3.57 1.54 5.34
N SER A 28 -3.87 2.74 4.84
CA SER A 28 -3.40 3.22 3.55
C SER A 28 -1.87 3.25 3.39
N ILE A 29 -1.11 3.41 4.50
CA ILE A 29 0.35 3.34 4.48
C ILE A 29 0.88 1.90 4.63
N LYS A 30 0.06 0.95 5.09
CA LYS A 30 0.48 -0.43 5.36
C LYS A 30 0.40 -1.28 4.09
N SER A 31 1.45 -2.04 3.82
CA SER A 31 1.54 -2.97 2.68
C SER A 31 2.54 -4.07 3.02
N ASP A 32 2.76 -5.00 2.10
CA ASP A 32 3.84 -5.98 2.25
C ASP A 32 5.20 -5.28 2.39
N SER A 33 6.03 -5.72 3.33
CA SER A 33 7.28 -5.01 3.67
C SER A 33 8.20 -4.80 2.46
N TYR A 34 8.30 -5.77 1.56
CA TYR A 34 9.13 -5.65 0.35
C TYR A 34 8.66 -4.54 -0.61
N LYS A 35 7.41 -4.09 -0.54
CA LYS A 35 6.91 -2.99 -1.40
C LYS A 35 7.61 -1.65 -1.12
N TYR A 36 8.10 -1.45 0.11
CA TYR A 36 8.84 -0.22 0.46
C TYR A 36 10.26 -0.19 -0.12
N THR A 37 10.84 -1.36 -0.43
CA THR A 37 12.17 -1.44 -1.05
C THR A 37 12.13 -1.31 -2.58
N HIS A 38 10.96 -1.36 -3.19
CA HIS A 38 10.82 -1.38 -4.65
C HIS A 38 11.31 -0.10 -5.33
N ASP A 39 11.20 1.06 -4.67
CA ASP A 39 11.63 2.33 -5.26
C ASP A 39 13.11 2.32 -5.65
N SER A 40 13.95 1.65 -4.87
CA SER A 40 15.40 1.53 -5.12
C SER A 40 15.76 0.64 -6.31
N VAL A 41 14.82 -0.18 -6.81
CA VAL A 41 15.08 -1.10 -7.93
C VAL A 41 14.35 -0.70 -9.22
N TYR A 42 13.51 0.33 -9.19
CA TYR A 42 12.91 0.85 -10.40
C TYR A 42 13.90 1.71 -11.16
N ARG A 43 13.86 1.60 -12.48
CA ARG A 43 14.62 2.46 -13.36
C ARG A 43 14.14 3.91 -13.25
N ASP A 44 15.05 4.87 -13.39
CA ASP A 44 14.74 6.30 -13.27
C ASP A 44 13.75 6.80 -14.34
N ASP A 45 13.68 6.13 -15.50
CA ASP A 45 12.77 6.47 -16.59
C ASP A 45 11.32 5.95 -16.39
N VAL A 46 11.06 5.18 -15.33
CA VAL A 46 9.70 4.78 -14.95
C VAL A 46 8.99 5.96 -14.29
N THR A 47 7.98 6.52 -14.95
CA THR A 47 7.24 7.68 -14.46
C THR A 47 5.88 7.34 -13.86
N ALA A 48 5.31 6.18 -14.20
CA ALA A 48 4.02 5.72 -13.69
C ALA A 48 3.95 4.19 -13.69
N MET A 49 3.05 3.64 -12.89
CA MET A 49 2.77 2.22 -12.84
C MET A 49 1.28 1.96 -12.98
N PHE A 50 0.99 0.78 -13.50
CA PHE A 50 -0.36 0.26 -13.67
C PHE A 50 -0.41 -1.16 -13.09
N ALA A 51 -1.39 -1.41 -12.25
CA ALA A 51 -1.69 -2.75 -11.73
C ALA A 51 -3.16 -3.08 -11.98
N TYR A 52 -3.50 -4.37 -11.96
CA TYR A 52 -4.86 -4.83 -12.14
C TYR A 52 -5.12 -6.12 -11.35
N GLY A 53 -6.37 -6.30 -10.92
CA GLY A 53 -6.81 -7.51 -10.24
C GLY A 53 -7.80 -8.28 -11.09
N LEU A 54 -7.57 -9.60 -11.21
CA LEU A 54 -8.46 -10.53 -11.88
C LEU A 54 -8.46 -11.91 -11.20
N PRO A 55 -9.58 -12.64 -11.24
CA PRO A 55 -9.63 -14.05 -10.84
C PRO A 55 -8.81 -14.89 -11.84
N ARG A 56 -7.82 -15.62 -11.33
CA ARG A 56 -6.96 -16.46 -12.20
C ARG A 56 -7.63 -17.73 -12.69
N ALA A 57 -8.68 -18.20 -11.99
CA ALA A 57 -9.41 -19.40 -12.39
C ALA A 57 -10.18 -19.16 -13.70
N THR A 58 -9.82 -19.85 -14.76
CA THR A 58 -10.54 -19.85 -16.04
C THR A 58 -11.70 -20.85 -16.01
N GLY A 59 -12.76 -20.58 -16.79
CA GLY A 59 -13.93 -21.48 -16.87
C GLY A 59 -14.93 -21.34 -15.72
N VAL A 60 -14.73 -20.42 -14.78
CA VAL A 60 -15.66 -20.11 -13.70
C VAL A 60 -16.28 -18.74 -13.93
N ILE A 61 -17.49 -18.53 -13.38
CA ILE A 61 -18.12 -17.21 -13.33
C ILE A 61 -17.89 -16.64 -11.94
N THR A 62 -17.36 -15.42 -11.87
CA THR A 62 -17.11 -14.69 -10.63
C THR A 62 -18.04 -13.47 -10.54
N THR A 63 -18.37 -13.07 -9.32
CA THR A 63 -19.14 -11.85 -9.07
C THR A 63 -18.19 -10.78 -8.54
N VAL A 64 -18.20 -9.62 -9.16
CA VAL A 64 -17.46 -8.45 -8.65
C VAL A 64 -18.18 -7.94 -7.41
N PHE A 65 -17.49 -7.92 -6.26
CA PHE A 65 -18.12 -7.50 -5.00
C PHE A 65 -17.06 -7.11 -3.95
N GLY A 66 -17.38 -6.12 -3.10
CA GLY A 66 -16.60 -5.78 -1.91
C GLY A 66 -15.48 -4.76 -2.10
N LEU A 67 -15.12 -4.38 -3.33
CA LEU A 67 -14.03 -3.44 -3.56
C LEU A 67 -14.30 -2.05 -2.97
N GLN A 68 -15.55 -1.58 -3.05
CA GLN A 68 -15.94 -0.30 -2.45
C GLN A 68 -15.73 -0.30 -0.94
N GLN A 69 -16.06 -1.41 -0.28
CA GLN A 69 -15.85 -1.55 1.16
C GLN A 69 -14.35 -1.52 1.49
N ILE A 70 -13.50 -2.22 0.74
CA ILE A 70 -12.05 -2.17 0.92
C ILE A 70 -11.51 -0.74 0.77
N ILE A 71 -11.95 0.00 -0.26
CA ILE A 71 -11.55 1.39 -0.44
C ILE A 71 -11.95 2.25 0.77
N LEU A 72 -13.18 2.09 1.26
CA LEU A 72 -13.66 2.81 2.44
C LEU A 72 -12.87 2.46 3.70
N ASP A 73 -12.59 1.20 3.93
CA ASP A 73 -11.92 0.74 5.16
C ASP A 73 -10.42 1.09 5.19
N PHE A 74 -9.76 1.05 4.03
CA PHE A 74 -8.30 1.15 3.96
C PHE A 74 -7.79 2.46 3.38
N LEU A 75 -8.51 3.10 2.43
CA LEU A 75 -8.00 4.27 1.71
C LEU A 75 -8.73 5.58 2.05
N SER A 76 -9.85 5.55 2.77
CA SER A 76 -10.65 6.74 3.07
C SER A 76 -10.13 7.61 4.22
N LYS A 77 -9.16 7.11 5.00
CA LYS A 77 -8.58 7.85 6.13
C LYS A 77 -7.28 8.52 5.69
N PRO A 78 -7.21 9.86 5.80
CA PRO A 78 -5.98 10.56 5.45
C PRO A 78 -4.86 10.27 6.46
N LEU A 79 -3.63 10.24 5.97
CA LEU A 79 -2.42 10.22 6.77
C LEU A 79 -2.10 11.62 7.29
N ASN A 80 -1.50 11.70 8.46
CA ASN A 80 -0.89 12.90 8.97
C ASN A 80 0.63 12.71 9.14
N GLN A 81 1.36 13.78 9.46
CA GLN A 81 2.82 13.74 9.56
C GLN A 81 3.29 12.76 10.64
N GLU A 82 2.60 12.71 11.78
CA GLU A 82 2.95 11.80 12.88
C GLU A 82 2.81 10.32 12.45
N ASP A 83 1.80 10.00 11.61
CA ASP A 83 1.62 8.65 11.06
C ASP A 83 2.83 8.25 10.21
N VAL A 84 3.30 9.15 9.34
CA VAL A 84 4.47 8.92 8.49
C VAL A 84 5.75 8.76 9.33
N ASP A 85 5.96 9.62 10.32
CA ASP A 85 7.16 9.62 11.14
C ASP A 85 7.28 8.33 11.98
N ILE A 86 6.19 7.91 12.62
CA ILE A 86 6.21 6.67 13.42
C ILE A 86 6.32 5.43 12.52
N PHE A 87 5.74 5.46 11.32
CA PHE A 87 5.86 4.36 10.37
C PHE A 87 7.27 4.24 9.78
N ALA A 88 7.93 5.37 9.49
CA ALA A 88 9.34 5.42 9.11
C ALA A 88 10.22 4.77 10.18
N LYS A 89 9.99 5.10 11.46
CA LYS A 89 10.69 4.48 12.59
C LYS A 89 10.44 2.97 12.67
N LEU A 90 9.21 2.51 12.46
CA LEU A 90 8.88 1.09 12.41
C LEU A 90 9.69 0.37 11.33
N LEU A 91 9.71 0.92 10.10
CA LEU A 91 10.42 0.29 8.99
C LEU A 91 11.93 0.34 9.16
N SER A 92 12.50 1.40 9.75
CA SER A 92 13.94 1.42 10.07
C SER A 92 14.33 0.33 11.05
N VAL A 93 13.48 0.05 12.05
CA VAL A 93 13.69 -1.08 12.99
C VAL A 93 13.51 -2.42 12.27
N HIS A 94 12.52 -2.53 11.38
CA HIS A 94 12.23 -3.77 10.64
C HIS A 94 13.34 -4.17 9.68
N PHE A 95 13.84 -3.21 8.90
CA PHE A 95 14.92 -3.47 7.92
C PHE A 95 16.32 -3.33 8.50
N GLY A 96 16.48 -2.70 9.66
CA GLY A 96 17.78 -2.29 10.19
C GLY A 96 18.44 -1.15 9.42
N ASP A 97 17.68 -0.47 8.57
CA ASP A 97 18.13 0.61 7.68
C ASP A 97 16.97 1.58 7.41
N GLU A 98 17.22 2.88 7.57
CA GLU A 98 16.23 3.93 7.38
C GLU A 98 16.03 4.33 5.91
N THR A 99 16.94 3.91 5.01
CA THR A 99 16.94 4.33 3.61
C THR A 99 15.88 3.63 2.75
N PHE A 100 15.35 2.49 3.20
CA PHE A 100 14.34 1.74 2.44
C PHE A 100 12.95 2.40 2.42
N PHE A 101 12.64 3.24 3.38
CA PHE A 101 11.38 3.97 3.38
C PHE A 101 11.54 5.33 2.69
N ASN A 102 10.91 5.50 1.54
CA ASN A 102 10.93 6.76 0.81
C ASN A 102 10.08 7.84 1.55
N LYS A 103 10.57 8.26 2.73
CA LYS A 103 9.90 9.26 3.57
C LYS A 103 9.55 10.55 2.80
N PRO A 104 10.44 11.11 1.94
CA PRO A 104 10.10 12.31 1.17
C PRO A 104 8.85 12.16 0.30
N MET A 105 8.62 11.00 -0.29
CA MET A 105 7.39 10.73 -1.05
C MET A 105 6.15 10.74 -0.13
N TRP A 106 6.23 10.11 1.04
CA TRP A 106 5.12 10.06 1.99
C TRP A 106 4.84 11.43 2.61
N ASP A 107 5.87 12.24 2.89
CA ASP A 107 5.71 13.63 3.32
C ASP A 107 4.96 14.47 2.27
N LYS A 108 5.21 14.27 0.97
CA LYS A 108 4.45 14.92 -0.09
C LYS A 108 2.99 14.49 -0.11
N ILE A 109 2.67 13.22 0.13
CA ILE A 109 1.27 12.76 0.22
C ILE A 109 0.54 13.53 1.32
N VAL A 110 1.17 13.71 2.47
CA VAL A 110 0.57 14.49 3.58
C VAL A 110 0.38 15.95 3.18
N ASN A 111 1.41 16.58 2.62
CA ASN A 111 1.43 18.03 2.42
C ASN A 111 0.72 18.50 1.14
N GLU A 112 0.76 17.71 0.07
CA GLU A 112 0.27 18.10 -1.25
C GLU A 112 -1.00 17.34 -1.68
N CYS A 113 -1.25 16.15 -1.11
CA CYS A 113 -2.41 15.30 -1.39
C CYS A 113 -3.40 15.21 -0.21
N ASN A 114 -3.32 16.12 0.78
CA ASN A 114 -4.15 16.12 1.98
C ASN A 114 -4.15 14.76 2.73
N GLY A 115 -3.05 14.02 2.66
CA GLY A 115 -2.90 12.71 3.30
C GLY A 115 -3.55 11.53 2.57
N TYR A 116 -4.20 11.75 1.43
CA TYR A 116 -4.80 10.67 0.63
C TYR A 116 -3.82 10.14 -0.42
N ILE A 117 -3.84 8.82 -0.62
CA ILE A 117 -2.97 8.18 -1.62
C ILE A 117 -3.37 8.61 -3.04
N PRO A 118 -2.49 9.27 -3.80
CA PRO A 118 -2.81 9.81 -5.13
C PRO A 118 -2.76 8.74 -6.23
N VAL A 119 -3.76 7.85 -6.24
CA VAL A 119 -3.93 6.82 -7.26
C VAL A 119 -5.32 6.92 -7.87
N LYS A 120 -5.47 6.40 -9.10
CA LYS A 120 -6.75 6.29 -9.77
C LYS A 120 -7.15 4.83 -9.84
N ILE A 121 -8.28 4.52 -9.22
CA ILE A 121 -8.86 3.17 -9.23
C ILE A 121 -10.09 3.19 -10.14
N ARG A 122 -10.16 2.21 -11.05
CA ARG A 122 -11.35 1.92 -11.84
C ARG A 122 -11.74 0.49 -11.61
N ALA A 123 -13.04 0.21 -11.53
CA ALA A 123 -13.55 -1.13 -11.31
C ALA A 123 -14.81 -1.39 -12.11
N LEU A 124 -15.09 -2.64 -12.36
CA LEU A 124 -16.40 -3.07 -12.82
C LEU A 124 -17.45 -2.82 -11.73
N PRO A 125 -18.71 -2.55 -12.09
CA PRO A 125 -19.77 -2.37 -11.12
C PRO A 125 -19.92 -3.59 -10.21
N GLU A 126 -20.15 -3.36 -8.92
CA GLU A 126 -20.44 -4.46 -8.00
C GLU A 126 -21.74 -5.16 -8.36
N GLY A 127 -21.79 -6.48 -8.13
CA GLY A 127 -22.91 -7.34 -8.50
C GLY A 127 -22.84 -7.89 -9.92
N ILE A 128 -21.96 -7.34 -10.81
CA ILE A 128 -21.81 -7.89 -12.15
C ILE A 128 -21.13 -9.26 -12.11
N ARG A 129 -21.61 -10.16 -12.95
CA ARG A 129 -21.03 -11.50 -13.11
C ARG A 129 -20.18 -11.53 -14.37
N VAL A 130 -18.92 -11.91 -14.24
CA VAL A 130 -17.98 -12.01 -15.36
C VAL A 130 -17.25 -13.34 -15.35
N GLN A 131 -16.75 -13.73 -16.51
CA GLN A 131 -15.93 -14.92 -16.64
C GLN A 131 -14.57 -14.72 -15.95
N GLY A 132 -14.03 -15.76 -15.33
CA GLY A 132 -12.67 -15.76 -14.79
C GLY A 132 -11.65 -15.40 -15.86
N GLY A 133 -10.62 -14.65 -15.46
CA GLY A 133 -9.66 -14.04 -16.37
C GLY A 133 -10.02 -12.62 -16.82
N ILE A 134 -11.24 -12.14 -16.51
CA ILE A 134 -11.62 -10.75 -16.78
C ILE A 134 -11.15 -9.87 -15.62
N THR A 135 -10.52 -8.74 -15.95
CA THR A 135 -10.04 -7.75 -14.96
C THR A 135 -11.22 -7.11 -14.23
N HIS A 136 -11.21 -7.21 -12.89
CA HIS A 136 -12.24 -6.62 -12.03
C HIS A 136 -11.95 -5.17 -11.70
N TYR A 137 -10.67 -4.83 -11.48
CA TYR A 137 -10.25 -3.47 -11.20
C TYR A 137 -8.85 -3.18 -11.76
N THR A 138 -8.59 -1.91 -11.91
CA THR A 138 -7.27 -1.37 -12.25
C THR A 138 -6.90 -0.27 -11.25
N VAL A 139 -5.60 -0.13 -11.00
CA VAL A 139 -5.03 1.00 -10.24
C VAL A 139 -3.85 1.56 -11.00
N GLU A 140 -3.80 2.87 -11.13
CA GLU A 140 -2.77 3.59 -11.87
C GLU A 140 -2.30 4.85 -11.14
N THR A 141 -1.05 5.21 -11.34
CA THR A 141 -0.47 6.48 -10.90
C THR A 141 -0.44 7.47 -12.06
N ASP A 142 -0.38 8.78 -11.75
CA ASP A 142 -0.31 9.83 -12.78
C ASP A 142 1.16 10.05 -13.20
N PRO A 143 1.52 9.90 -14.49
CA PRO A 143 2.88 10.12 -14.98
C PRO A 143 3.40 11.55 -14.79
N LYS A 144 2.54 12.51 -14.48
CA LYS A 144 2.94 13.87 -14.13
C LYS A 144 3.64 13.97 -12.77
N TYR A 145 3.48 12.94 -11.93
CA TYR A 145 4.02 12.89 -10.58
C TYR A 145 4.83 11.59 -10.41
N PRO A 146 6.01 11.52 -11.07
CA PRO A 146 6.83 10.29 -11.09
C PRO A 146 7.31 9.85 -9.71
N GLU A 147 7.34 10.74 -8.74
CA GLU A 147 7.63 10.42 -7.34
C GLU A 147 6.60 9.47 -6.70
N PHE A 148 5.37 9.42 -7.23
CA PHE A 148 4.31 8.53 -6.76
C PHE A 148 4.20 7.22 -7.54
N ARG A 149 5.13 6.96 -8.48
CA ARG A 149 5.07 5.81 -9.40
C ARG A 149 4.80 4.47 -8.72
N GLN A 150 5.41 4.21 -7.57
CA GLN A 150 5.28 2.94 -6.85
C GLN A 150 3.91 2.72 -6.17
N LEU A 151 3.08 3.76 -6.01
CA LEU A 151 1.85 3.67 -5.24
C LEU A 151 0.80 2.75 -5.88
N ALA A 152 0.82 2.52 -7.20
CA ALA A 152 -0.06 1.53 -7.82
C ALA A 152 0.25 0.12 -7.29
N SER A 153 1.53 -0.25 -7.20
CA SER A 153 1.97 -1.52 -6.62
C SER A 153 1.69 -1.62 -5.12
N HIS A 154 1.84 -0.50 -4.39
CA HIS A 154 1.53 -0.44 -2.96
C HIS A 154 0.03 -0.70 -2.69
N VAL A 155 -0.85 0.00 -3.41
CA VAL A 155 -2.31 -0.12 -3.27
C VAL A 155 -2.83 -1.46 -3.76
N GLU A 156 -2.19 -2.08 -4.75
CA GLU A 156 -2.54 -3.43 -5.23
C GLU A 156 -2.68 -4.42 -4.07
N THR A 157 -1.71 -4.46 -3.14
CA THR A 157 -1.76 -5.33 -1.96
C THR A 157 -3.02 -5.09 -1.13
N ILE A 158 -3.39 -3.82 -0.92
CA ILE A 158 -4.60 -3.44 -0.19
C ILE A 158 -5.85 -3.95 -0.91
N LEU A 159 -5.93 -3.76 -2.22
CA LEU A 159 -7.09 -4.15 -3.02
C LEU A 159 -7.26 -5.68 -3.12
N LEU A 160 -6.17 -6.45 -2.97
CA LEU A 160 -6.22 -7.91 -2.95
C LEU A 160 -6.95 -8.50 -1.75
N HIS A 161 -7.23 -7.71 -0.69
CA HIS A 161 -8.08 -8.15 0.43
C HIS A 161 -9.54 -8.42 0.00
N ASN A 162 -9.89 -8.07 -1.24
CA ASN A 162 -11.21 -8.30 -1.82
C ASN A 162 -11.45 -9.76 -2.30
N TRP A 163 -10.44 -10.64 -2.17
CA TRP A 163 -10.50 -12.05 -2.65
C TRP A 163 -10.66 -13.04 -1.51
#